data_14d7cb1fe82933c45377564cd4f15983
#
_entry.id   14d7cb1fe82933c45377564cd4f15983
#
_cell.length_a   1.000
_cell.length_b   1.000
_cell.length_c   1.000
_cell.angle_alpha   90.00
_cell.angle_beta   90.00
_cell.angle_gamma   90.00
#
_symmetry.space_group_name_H-M   'P 1'
#
loop_
_entity.id
_entity.type
_entity.pdbx_description
1 polymer ?
#
loop_
_entity_poly.entity_id
_entity_poly.type
_entity_poly.pdbx_seq_one_letter_code
_entity_poly.pdbx_strand_id
1 'polypeptide(L)'
;MPFCKWANLRKEAMRAIAQAGGQIKYGHSEVGNFTIGNLQYEQNEIEFLPVDIEEAADQLVIAKWILRTLAYQYGVDLTFAPKITTGKAGSGLHIHTRLMKEGKNMYIENGQLTEAAKKAIAGILEIAPSLTAFGNTNPTSYFRLVPHQEAPTNI
;
A
#
# COMPACT_ATOMS: atom_id res chain seq x y z
N MET A 1 -13.08 1.20 -13.77
CA MET A 1 -14.39 1.10 -13.09
C MET A 1 -15.11 2.42 -13.25
N PRO A 2 -16.20 2.51 -14.00
CA PRO A 2 -16.87 3.79 -14.26
C PRO A 2 -17.67 4.33 -13.05
N PHE A 3 -17.81 3.56 -11.97
CA PHE A 3 -18.69 3.90 -10.85
C PHE A 3 -17.98 3.80 -9.50
N CYS A 4 -16.90 4.56 -9.32
CA CYS A 4 -16.29 4.74 -8.01
C CYS A 4 -17.13 5.72 -7.19
N LYS A 5 -17.92 5.23 -6.25
CA LYS A 5 -18.75 6.06 -5.37
C LYS A 5 -17.93 7.00 -4.49
N TRP A 6 -16.76 6.55 -4.05
CA TRP A 6 -15.95 7.23 -3.06
C TRP A 6 -14.75 7.99 -3.62
N ALA A 7 -14.78 8.29 -4.93
CA ALA A 7 -13.74 9.08 -5.58
C ALA A 7 -13.54 10.46 -4.93
N ASN A 8 -14.62 11.08 -4.42
CA ASN A 8 -14.53 12.38 -3.75
C ASN A 8 -13.85 12.26 -2.40
N LEU A 9 -14.19 11.24 -1.61
CA LEU A 9 -13.51 10.96 -0.34
C LEU A 9 -12.00 10.74 -0.57
N ARG A 10 -11.62 9.90 -1.56
CA ARG A 10 -10.22 9.68 -1.91
C ARG A 10 -9.51 10.98 -2.29
N LYS A 11 -10.12 11.81 -3.16
CA LYS A 11 -9.55 13.09 -3.58
C LYS A 11 -9.37 14.06 -2.42
N GLU A 12 -10.34 14.12 -1.53
CA GLU A 12 -10.28 14.96 -0.33
C GLU A 12 -9.20 14.47 0.62
N ALA A 13 -9.11 13.16 0.83
CA ALA A 13 -8.06 12.54 1.64
C ALA A 13 -6.67 12.86 1.08
N MET A 14 -6.46 12.71 -0.23
CA MET A 14 -5.19 13.07 -0.87
C MET A 14 -4.81 14.54 -0.65
N ARG A 15 -5.77 15.46 -0.72
CA ARG A 15 -5.53 16.89 -0.47
C ARG A 15 -5.18 17.13 1.01
N ALA A 16 -5.93 16.55 1.93
CA ALA A 16 -5.68 16.70 3.37
C ALA A 16 -4.33 16.10 3.77
N ILE A 17 -3.97 14.94 3.23
CA ILE A 17 -2.65 14.32 3.45
C ILE A 17 -1.54 15.23 2.91
N ALA A 18 -1.70 15.77 1.70
CA ALA A 18 -0.72 16.70 1.12
C ALA A 18 -0.59 17.98 1.95
N GLN A 19 -1.68 18.52 2.46
CA GLN A 19 -1.67 19.70 3.35
C GLN A 19 -0.99 19.42 4.70
N ALA A 20 -1.05 18.17 5.16
CA ALA A 20 -0.34 17.72 6.35
C ALA A 20 1.14 17.36 6.10
N GLY A 21 1.66 17.61 4.89
CA GLY A 21 3.05 17.38 4.52
C GLY A 21 3.30 16.07 3.76
N GLY A 22 2.27 15.24 3.55
CA GLY A 22 2.41 13.96 2.83
C GLY A 22 2.72 14.17 1.35
N GLN A 23 3.71 13.44 0.87
CA GLN A 23 4.17 13.50 -0.52
C GLN A 23 3.35 12.55 -1.40
N ILE A 24 2.17 13.00 -1.82
CA ILE A 24 1.26 12.20 -2.65
C ILE A 24 1.74 12.11 -4.09
N LYS A 25 1.78 10.90 -4.65
CA LYS A 25 2.05 10.65 -6.06
C LYS A 25 0.76 10.63 -6.88
N TYR A 26 -0.14 9.73 -6.57
CA TYR A 26 -1.50 9.64 -7.13
C TYR A 26 -2.40 8.74 -6.28
N GLY A 27 -3.67 8.62 -6.66
CA GLY A 27 -4.60 7.67 -6.07
C GLY A 27 -5.67 7.25 -7.07
N HIS A 28 -6.06 5.99 -7.02
CA HIS A 28 -7.04 5.39 -7.92
C HIS A 28 -7.95 4.39 -7.21
N SER A 29 -9.01 3.96 -7.91
CA SER A 29 -9.81 2.82 -7.48
C SER A 29 -9.09 1.54 -7.83
N GLU A 30 -9.11 0.59 -6.92
CA GLU A 30 -8.63 -0.75 -7.12
C GLU A 30 -9.72 -1.71 -7.57
N VAL A 31 -9.34 -2.96 -7.88
CA VAL A 31 -10.25 -3.98 -8.45
C VAL A 31 -11.28 -4.49 -7.44
N GLY A 32 -11.03 -4.35 -6.13
CA GLY A 32 -11.92 -4.82 -5.10
C GLY A 32 -13.21 -4.01 -5.07
N ASN A 33 -14.27 -4.58 -5.65
CA ASN A 33 -15.63 -4.04 -5.59
C ASN A 33 -16.61 -5.21 -5.52
N PHE A 34 -17.24 -5.38 -4.35
CA PHE A 34 -18.15 -6.49 -4.10
C PHE A 34 -19.15 -6.16 -2.99
N THR A 35 -20.20 -6.96 -2.89
CA THR A 35 -21.22 -6.83 -1.85
C THR A 35 -21.27 -8.10 -1.01
N ILE A 36 -21.39 -7.94 0.31
CA ILE A 36 -21.65 -9.01 1.27
C ILE A 36 -22.86 -8.61 2.09
N GLY A 37 -23.94 -9.35 1.98
CA GLY A 37 -25.21 -8.97 2.60
C GLY A 37 -25.65 -7.59 2.12
N ASN A 38 -25.82 -6.66 3.03
CA ASN A 38 -26.24 -5.28 2.75
C ASN A 38 -25.06 -4.30 2.67
N LEU A 39 -23.81 -4.78 2.82
CA LEU A 39 -22.62 -3.94 2.80
C LEU A 39 -21.95 -4.00 1.44
N GLN A 40 -21.67 -2.83 0.87
CA GLN A 40 -20.88 -2.68 -0.34
C GLN A 40 -19.45 -2.30 0.02
N TYR A 41 -18.50 -3.00 -0.56
CA TYR A 41 -17.07 -2.76 -0.39
C TYR A 41 -16.48 -2.17 -1.66
N GLU A 42 -15.64 -1.17 -1.52
CA GLU A 42 -14.91 -0.54 -2.60
C GLU A 42 -13.45 -0.34 -2.17
N GLN A 43 -12.53 -0.84 -2.97
CA GLN A 43 -11.10 -0.72 -2.72
C GLN A 43 -10.54 0.51 -3.43
N ASN A 44 -9.72 1.25 -2.71
CA ASN A 44 -9.02 2.44 -3.19
C ASN A 44 -7.56 2.36 -2.78
N GLU A 45 -6.68 2.94 -3.60
CA GLU A 45 -5.26 3.04 -3.32
C GLU A 45 -4.78 4.48 -3.41
N ILE A 46 -3.83 4.83 -2.53
CA ILE A 46 -3.08 6.08 -2.57
C ILE A 46 -1.60 5.71 -2.56
N GLU A 47 -0.86 6.21 -3.55
CA GLU A 47 0.58 6.02 -3.67
C GLU A 47 1.33 7.30 -3.30
N PHE A 48 2.40 7.14 -2.54
CA PHE A 48 3.27 8.22 -2.08
C PHE A 48 4.53 8.31 -2.92
N LEU A 49 5.09 9.51 -3.01
CA LEU A 49 6.43 9.72 -3.55
C LEU A 49 7.47 9.17 -2.58
N PRO A 50 8.64 8.74 -3.08
CA PRO A 50 9.72 8.27 -2.21
C PRO A 50 10.31 9.42 -1.41
N VAL A 51 10.43 9.20 -0.10
CA VAL A 51 11.08 10.07 0.89
C VAL A 51 11.99 9.22 1.78
N ASP A 52 12.64 9.82 2.76
CA ASP A 52 13.42 9.08 3.74
C ASP A 52 12.53 8.12 4.54
N ILE A 53 13.09 7.00 5.01
CA ILE A 53 12.31 5.88 5.57
C ILE A 53 11.50 6.27 6.81
N GLU A 54 12.05 7.12 7.68
CA GLU A 54 11.32 7.60 8.86
C GLU A 54 10.16 8.50 8.44
N GLU A 55 10.40 9.43 7.52
CA GLU A 55 9.37 10.30 6.98
C GLU A 55 8.26 9.49 6.27
N ALA A 56 8.61 8.44 5.53
CA ALA A 56 7.63 7.57 4.89
C ALA A 56 6.71 6.88 5.93
N ALA A 57 7.27 6.44 7.05
CA ALA A 57 6.51 5.83 8.12
C ALA A 57 5.56 6.85 8.79
N ASP A 58 6.03 8.05 9.07
CA ASP A 58 5.24 9.13 9.67
C ASP A 58 4.10 9.56 8.74
N GLN A 59 4.38 9.76 7.45
CA GLN A 59 3.37 10.09 6.45
C GLN A 59 2.28 9.01 6.38
N LEU A 60 2.64 7.73 6.45
CA LEU A 60 1.69 6.63 6.43
C LEU A 60 0.77 6.63 7.66
N VAL A 61 1.31 6.88 8.85
CA VAL A 61 0.53 6.96 10.09
C VAL A 61 -0.47 8.12 10.04
N ILE A 62 0.01 9.30 9.64
CA ILE A 62 -0.83 10.51 9.48
C ILE A 62 -1.92 10.27 8.43
N ALA A 63 -1.57 9.69 7.28
CA ALA A 63 -2.53 9.38 6.24
C ALA A 63 -3.63 8.42 6.71
N LYS A 64 -3.28 7.38 7.43
CA LYS A 64 -4.27 6.45 8.01
C LYS A 64 -5.20 7.13 9.00
N TRP A 65 -4.69 8.07 9.79
CA TRP A 65 -5.51 8.85 10.71
C TRP A 65 -6.47 9.77 9.95
N ILE A 66 -5.98 10.53 8.96
CA ILE A 66 -6.80 11.40 8.10
C ILE A 66 -7.90 10.61 7.40
N LEU A 67 -7.56 9.49 6.81
CA LEU A 67 -8.51 8.61 6.11
C LEU A 67 -9.62 8.12 7.04
N ARG A 68 -9.30 7.70 8.27
CA ARG A 68 -10.31 7.29 9.26
C ARG A 68 -11.23 8.45 9.66
N THR A 69 -10.65 9.63 9.85
CA THR A 69 -11.42 10.84 10.23
C THR A 69 -12.39 11.23 9.10
N LEU A 70 -11.92 11.24 7.86
CA LEU A 70 -12.77 11.54 6.70
C LEU A 70 -13.84 10.46 6.50
N ALA A 71 -13.49 9.19 6.61
CA ALA A 71 -14.46 8.10 6.50
C ALA A 71 -15.61 8.26 7.49
N TYR A 72 -15.30 8.62 8.74
CA TYR A 72 -16.32 8.94 9.75
C TYR A 72 -17.22 10.10 9.30
N GLN A 73 -16.66 11.18 8.77
CA GLN A 73 -17.43 12.32 8.26
C GLN A 73 -18.33 11.97 7.07
N TYR A 74 -17.87 11.03 6.23
CA TYR A 74 -18.64 10.53 5.08
C TYR A 74 -19.65 9.43 5.45
N GLY A 75 -19.71 9.01 6.72
CA GLY A 75 -20.61 7.96 7.19
C GLY A 75 -20.29 6.58 6.59
N VAL A 76 -19.00 6.30 6.35
CA VAL A 76 -18.51 5.01 5.82
C VAL A 76 -17.51 4.39 6.76
N ASP A 77 -17.48 3.06 6.78
CA ASP A 77 -16.44 2.31 7.46
C ASP A 77 -15.19 2.20 6.59
N LEU A 78 -14.03 2.46 7.19
CA LEU A 78 -12.73 2.31 6.55
C LEU A 78 -11.94 1.19 7.21
N THR A 79 -11.37 0.31 6.40
CA THR A 79 -10.50 -0.77 6.88
C THR A 79 -9.20 -0.84 6.08
N PHE A 80 -8.12 -1.19 6.75
CA PHE A 80 -6.83 -1.56 6.16
C PHE A 80 -6.57 -3.07 6.31
N ALA A 81 -7.60 -3.84 6.59
CA ALA A 81 -7.48 -5.30 6.71
C ALA A 81 -6.96 -5.91 5.40
N PRO A 82 -5.98 -6.81 5.45
CA PRO A 82 -5.37 -7.37 4.25
C PRO A 82 -6.33 -8.22 3.42
N LYS A 83 -7.35 -8.80 4.06
CA LYS A 83 -8.38 -9.61 3.41
C LYS A 83 -9.70 -9.45 4.13
N ILE A 84 -10.73 -9.01 3.42
CA ILE A 84 -12.08 -8.86 3.97
C ILE A 84 -12.85 -10.18 3.85
N THR A 85 -12.72 -10.84 2.71
CA THR A 85 -13.36 -12.14 2.46
C THR A 85 -12.54 -12.97 1.48
N THR A 86 -12.64 -14.29 1.58
CA THR A 86 -12.01 -15.21 0.64
C THR A 86 -12.65 -15.10 -0.74
N GLY A 87 -11.90 -15.41 -1.79
CA GLY A 87 -12.37 -15.34 -3.18
C GLY A 87 -12.55 -13.94 -3.77
N LYS A 88 -12.13 -12.90 -3.05
CA LYS A 88 -12.12 -11.51 -3.54
C LYS A 88 -10.72 -10.90 -3.38
N ALA A 89 -10.48 -9.76 -4.04
CA ALA A 89 -9.22 -9.03 -3.93
C ALA A 89 -8.87 -8.70 -2.47
N GLY A 90 -7.60 -8.71 -2.16
CA GLY A 90 -7.05 -8.28 -0.87
C GLY A 90 -6.34 -6.93 -0.99
N SER A 91 -6.05 -6.32 0.16
CA SER A 91 -5.32 -5.06 0.25
C SER A 91 -3.86 -5.29 0.63
N GLY A 92 -2.93 -4.67 -0.11
CA GLY A 92 -1.51 -4.69 0.16
C GLY A 92 -1.00 -3.37 0.70
N LEU A 93 0.11 -3.41 1.40
CA LEU A 93 0.98 -2.26 1.64
C LEU A 93 2.30 -2.56 0.92
N HIS A 94 2.48 -1.98 -0.26
CA HIS A 94 3.69 -2.19 -1.05
C HIS A 94 4.72 -1.12 -0.70
N ILE A 95 5.95 -1.55 -0.40
CA ILE A 95 7.05 -0.65 -0.04
C ILE A 95 8.10 -0.71 -1.16
N HIS A 96 8.20 0.39 -1.91
CA HIS A 96 9.23 0.56 -2.92
C HIS A 96 10.46 1.23 -2.29
N THR A 97 11.61 0.59 -2.43
CA THR A 97 12.85 1.07 -1.81
C THR A 97 13.90 1.38 -2.85
N ARG A 98 14.75 2.36 -2.55
CA ARG A 98 16.00 2.62 -3.27
C ARG A 98 17.08 3.07 -2.29
N LEU A 99 18.32 2.65 -2.52
CA LEU A 99 19.46 3.14 -1.77
C LEU A 99 20.05 4.34 -2.48
N MET A 100 20.17 5.45 -1.76
CA MET A 100 20.77 6.69 -2.27
C MET A 100 22.14 6.94 -1.65
N LYS A 101 23.11 7.33 -2.46
CA LYS A 101 24.41 7.81 -2.00
C LYS A 101 24.80 9.05 -2.83
N GLU A 102 25.06 10.17 -2.16
CA GLU A 102 25.46 11.42 -2.81
C GLU A 102 24.52 11.83 -3.96
N GLY A 103 23.19 11.69 -3.75
CA GLY A 103 22.17 12.00 -4.73
C GLY A 103 22.00 10.99 -5.87
N LYS A 104 22.77 9.88 -5.88
CA LYS A 104 22.69 8.84 -6.91
C LYS A 104 21.94 7.61 -6.42
N ASN A 105 21.11 7.03 -7.27
CA ASN A 105 20.48 5.75 -7.01
C ASN A 105 21.54 4.63 -7.14
N MET A 106 21.74 3.90 -6.05
CA MET A 106 22.74 2.82 -5.97
C MET A 106 22.22 1.47 -6.48
N TYR A 107 20.93 1.37 -6.81
CA TYR A 107 20.34 0.12 -7.26
C TYR A 107 20.36 -0.06 -8.78
N ILE A 108 20.48 1.05 -9.53
CA ILE A 108 20.46 1.01 -10.99
C ILE A 108 21.64 1.79 -11.56
N GLU A 109 22.37 1.17 -12.47
CA GLU A 109 23.42 1.78 -13.27
C GLU A 109 23.27 1.31 -14.73
N ASN A 110 23.29 2.27 -15.66
CA ASN A 110 23.10 2.01 -17.10
C ASN A 110 21.84 1.17 -17.43
N GLY A 111 20.75 1.38 -16.67
CA GLY A 111 19.50 0.64 -16.86
C GLY A 111 19.51 -0.81 -16.34
N GLN A 112 20.55 -1.22 -15.62
CA GLN A 112 20.68 -2.56 -15.05
C GLN A 112 20.82 -2.52 -13.53
N LEU A 113 20.42 -3.61 -12.87
CA LEU A 113 20.61 -3.77 -11.44
C LEU A 113 22.09 -3.88 -11.10
N THR A 114 22.52 -3.08 -10.14
CA THR A 114 23.88 -3.14 -9.59
C THR A 114 24.07 -4.33 -8.66
N GLU A 115 25.34 -4.63 -8.33
CA GLU A 115 25.64 -5.63 -7.30
C GLU A 115 25.07 -5.24 -5.91
N ALA A 116 24.97 -3.94 -5.60
CA ALA A 116 24.32 -3.48 -4.38
C ALA A 116 22.83 -3.87 -4.37
N ALA A 117 22.12 -3.67 -5.47
CA ALA A 117 20.72 -4.08 -5.61
C ALA A 117 20.55 -5.60 -5.45
N LYS A 118 21.38 -6.39 -6.12
CA LYS A 118 21.34 -7.86 -6.03
C LYS A 118 21.58 -8.37 -4.62
N LYS A 119 22.54 -7.78 -3.89
CA LYS A 119 22.82 -8.09 -2.48
C LYS A 119 21.65 -7.71 -1.58
N ALA A 120 21.02 -6.56 -1.81
CA ALA A 120 19.84 -6.15 -1.04
C ALA A 120 18.65 -7.11 -1.26
N ILE A 121 18.39 -7.51 -2.51
CA ILE A 121 17.37 -8.49 -2.84
C ILE A 121 17.66 -9.83 -2.15
N ALA A 122 18.88 -10.35 -2.28
CA ALA A 122 19.26 -11.61 -1.64
C ALA A 122 19.10 -11.55 -0.11
N GLY A 123 19.53 -10.47 0.53
CA GLY A 123 19.36 -10.28 1.97
C GLY A 123 17.91 -10.23 2.41
N ILE A 124 17.04 -9.53 1.67
CA ILE A 124 15.60 -9.50 1.95
C ILE A 124 14.98 -10.89 1.80
N LEU A 125 15.35 -11.64 0.77
CA LEU A 125 14.85 -13.00 0.57
C LEU A 125 15.32 -13.96 1.67
N GLU A 126 16.55 -13.83 2.16
CA GLU A 126 17.06 -14.64 3.26
C GLU A 126 16.28 -14.42 4.55
N ILE A 127 15.91 -13.18 4.85
CA ILE A 127 15.17 -12.84 6.08
C ILE A 127 13.64 -12.79 5.86
N ALA A 128 13.14 -13.12 4.67
CA ALA A 128 11.72 -13.03 4.33
C ALA A 128 10.79 -13.76 5.33
N PRO A 129 11.13 -14.97 5.85
CA PRO A 129 10.32 -15.62 6.87
C PRO A 129 10.18 -14.77 8.15
N SER A 130 11.25 -14.08 8.54
CA SER A 130 11.24 -13.18 9.72
C SER A 130 10.47 -11.89 9.43
N LEU A 131 10.56 -11.36 8.21
CA LEU A 131 9.83 -10.16 7.80
C LEU A 131 8.31 -10.37 7.86
N THR A 132 7.82 -11.59 7.63
CA THR A 132 6.38 -11.88 7.71
C THR A 132 5.84 -11.69 9.13
N ALA A 133 6.66 -11.86 10.17
CA ALA A 133 6.24 -11.61 11.55
C ALA A 133 5.93 -10.13 11.81
N PHE A 134 6.56 -9.22 11.05
CA PHE A 134 6.34 -7.79 11.16
C PHE A 134 5.34 -7.27 10.12
N GLY A 135 5.42 -7.75 8.89
CA GLY A 135 4.56 -7.30 7.79
C GLY A 135 3.19 -7.98 7.74
N ASN A 136 3.09 -9.23 8.21
CA ASN A 136 1.88 -10.05 8.19
C ASN A 136 1.48 -10.48 9.61
N THR A 137 1.34 -9.52 10.52
CA THR A 137 1.06 -9.74 11.95
C THR A 137 -0.32 -10.31 12.23
N ASN A 138 -1.26 -10.16 11.30
CA ASN A 138 -2.62 -10.65 11.43
C ASN A 138 -2.78 -11.96 10.66
N PRO A 139 -3.40 -13.01 11.23
CA PRO A 139 -3.67 -14.27 10.50
C PRO A 139 -4.41 -14.08 9.17
N THR A 140 -5.30 -13.09 9.06
CA THR A 140 -5.99 -12.77 7.81
C THR A 140 -5.05 -12.28 6.70
N SER A 141 -3.83 -11.84 7.03
CA SER A 141 -2.82 -11.46 6.06
C SER A 141 -2.44 -12.62 5.12
N TYR A 142 -2.44 -13.84 5.65
CA TYR A 142 -2.09 -15.04 4.88
C TYR A 142 -3.18 -15.46 3.89
N PHE A 143 -4.44 -15.12 4.16
CA PHE A 143 -5.54 -15.33 3.21
C PHE A 143 -5.45 -14.43 1.98
N ARG A 144 -4.63 -13.37 2.02
CA ARG A 144 -4.33 -12.52 0.88
C ARG A 144 -3.38 -13.20 -0.11
N LEU A 145 -2.50 -14.09 0.34
CA LEU A 145 -1.45 -14.72 -0.45
C LEU A 145 -2.00 -15.89 -1.29
N VAL A 146 -3.04 -15.64 -2.06
CA VAL A 146 -3.66 -16.63 -2.95
C VAL A 146 -3.37 -16.25 -4.40
N PRO A 147 -2.85 -17.17 -5.23
CA PRO A 147 -2.63 -16.92 -6.65
C PRO A 147 -3.87 -16.39 -7.36
N HIS A 148 -3.69 -15.51 -8.34
CA HIS A 148 -4.75 -14.88 -9.14
C HIS A 148 -5.73 -13.95 -8.38
N GLN A 149 -5.40 -13.56 -7.16
CA GLN A 149 -6.17 -12.59 -6.37
C GLN A 149 -5.29 -11.39 -5.94
N GLU A 150 -4.49 -10.85 -6.86
CA GLU A 150 -3.58 -9.72 -6.67
C GLU A 150 -2.47 -9.97 -5.64
N ALA A 151 -2.15 -11.22 -5.39
CA ALA A 151 -0.97 -11.58 -4.63
C ALA A 151 0.22 -11.82 -5.55
N PRO A 152 1.46 -11.50 -5.13
CA PRO A 152 2.66 -11.93 -5.82
C PRO A 152 2.70 -13.46 -5.89
N THR A 153 2.92 -14.01 -7.07
CA THR A 153 2.98 -15.46 -7.29
C THR A 153 4.35 -15.92 -7.73
N ASN A 154 5.21 -14.99 -8.14
CA ASN A 154 6.57 -15.24 -8.59
C ASN A 154 7.49 -14.12 -8.08
N ILE A 155 8.78 -14.45 -7.99
CA ILE A 155 9.87 -13.53 -7.70
C ILE A 155 10.52 -13.11 -9.01
#